data_0b9478cee2d6e35053a4e72c48e83270
#
_entry.id   0b9478cee2d6e35053a4e72c48e83270
#
_cell.length_a   1.000
_cell.length_b   1.000
_cell.length_c   1.000
_cell.angle_alpha   90.00
_cell.angle_beta   90.00
_cell.angle_gamma   90.00
#
_symmetry.space_group_name_H-M   'P 1'
#
loop_
_entity.id
_entity.type
_entity.pdbx_description
1 polymer ?
#
loop_
_entity_poly.entity_id
_entity_poly.type
_entity_poly.pdbx_seq_one_letter_code
_entity_poly.pdbx_strand_id
1 'polypeptide(L)'
;MCNPCEGYDYTASEANAQGYTPGEVCNSCGTMKYKRSANSCDGFKECTDGGAAGAEVCYSGSLKKFSECKEVCDPKFQYDSSNCTGGKVLTGNSCGGKYEKCILPAKILYGDGTISREIVAGKTAIGVVFDENNRLAVALSQTQLGWIEGPYSVSTHVPSLESCDSENNILTCGINGKQNTATIVSYGKTKGYGYSAAEYCITYKPSTTQTQAWYAVGQWFLPSVKELNILAQNKEAVNAALQQINAVKLNDDSYWSSTGTSVNNAWLVAMDYGTRHNMPPYLGYSVRAVVKY
;
A
#
# COMPACT_ATOMS: atom_id res chain seq x y z
N MET A 1 58.98 11.64 22.73
CA MET A 1 57.52 11.63 22.91
C MET A 1 56.91 11.71 21.51
N CYS A 2 56.53 10.57 20.95
CA CYS A 2 55.96 10.54 19.62
C CYS A 2 54.50 10.17 19.79
N ASN A 3 53.59 11.10 19.62
CA ASN A 3 52.17 10.78 19.51
C ASN A 3 51.53 11.46 18.28
N PRO A 4 52.24 11.46 17.11
CA PRO A 4 51.66 12.00 15.90
C PRO A 4 50.64 11.06 15.25
N CYS A 5 50.50 9.82 15.78
CA CYS A 5 49.56 8.84 15.29
C CYS A 5 48.37 8.61 16.26
N GLU A 6 48.01 9.60 17.05
CA GLU A 6 46.80 9.56 17.86
C GLU A 6 45.56 9.43 16.97
N GLY A 7 44.72 8.43 17.24
CA GLY A 7 43.59 8.11 16.42
C GLY A 7 43.87 7.18 15.21
N TYR A 8 45.12 6.68 15.08
CA TYR A 8 45.51 5.65 14.11
C TYR A 8 45.66 4.33 14.82
N ASP A 9 44.65 3.52 14.83
CA ASP A 9 44.51 2.40 15.77
C ASP A 9 44.80 1.04 15.17
N TYR A 10 44.98 0.96 13.84
CA TYR A 10 45.08 -0.33 13.15
C TYR A 10 46.37 -0.51 12.37
N THR A 11 46.97 -1.68 12.48
CA THR A 11 47.98 -2.17 11.53
C THR A 11 47.31 -2.67 10.26
N ALA A 12 48.06 -2.80 9.16
CA ALA A 12 47.52 -3.34 7.92
C ALA A 12 46.97 -4.79 8.11
N SER A 13 47.58 -5.56 8.98
CA SER A 13 47.16 -6.93 9.33
C SER A 13 45.80 -6.91 10.05
N GLU A 14 45.62 -5.99 10.99
CA GLU A 14 44.37 -5.86 11.75
C GLU A 14 43.23 -5.34 10.85
N ALA A 15 43.52 -4.38 9.96
CA ALA A 15 42.53 -3.92 8.99
C ALA A 15 42.07 -5.04 8.06
N ASN A 16 43.00 -5.81 7.51
CA ASN A 16 42.72 -6.98 6.66
C ASN A 16 41.92 -8.04 7.39
N ALA A 17 42.29 -8.34 8.66
CA ALA A 17 41.58 -9.31 9.48
C ALA A 17 40.15 -8.89 9.79
N GLN A 18 39.88 -7.60 9.86
CA GLN A 18 38.55 -7.02 10.08
C GLN A 18 37.76 -6.77 8.78
N GLY A 19 38.40 -7.00 7.62
CA GLY A 19 37.74 -6.95 6.30
C GLY A 19 37.48 -5.55 5.78
N TYR A 20 38.28 -4.55 6.15
CA TYR A 20 38.22 -3.20 5.57
C TYR A 20 39.57 -2.71 5.05
N THR A 21 39.53 -1.84 4.07
CA THR A 21 40.71 -1.24 3.47
C THR A 21 41.26 -0.15 4.40
N PRO A 22 42.58 -0.16 4.70
CA PRO A 22 43.19 0.89 5.49
C PRO A 22 43.06 2.24 4.79
N GLY A 23 42.62 3.28 5.53
CA GLY A 23 42.60 4.66 5.05
C GLY A 23 43.94 5.37 5.18
N GLU A 24 43.93 6.52 5.80
CA GLU A 24 45.18 7.32 6.03
C GLU A 24 46.23 6.55 6.79
N VAL A 25 47.48 6.70 6.40
CA VAL A 25 48.64 6.01 6.96
C VAL A 25 49.45 6.97 7.85
N CYS A 26 49.78 6.55 9.08
CA CYS A 26 50.75 7.19 9.93
C CYS A 26 51.93 6.26 10.16
N ASN A 27 53.11 6.66 9.76
CA ASN A 27 54.36 5.90 9.93
C ASN A 27 55.42 6.62 10.80
N SER A 28 55.01 7.68 11.48
CA SER A 28 55.96 8.60 12.18
C SER A 28 56.58 8.00 13.46
N CYS A 29 56.09 6.85 13.94
CA CYS A 29 56.57 6.21 15.19
C CYS A 29 57.12 4.81 14.98
N GLY A 30 57.69 4.50 13.82
CA GLY A 30 58.34 3.20 13.53
C GLY A 30 57.41 2.03 13.28
N THR A 31 56.13 2.13 13.55
CA THR A 31 55.12 1.15 13.18
C THR A 31 54.08 1.83 12.33
N MET A 32 53.87 1.29 11.14
CA MET A 32 52.85 1.79 10.23
C MET A 32 51.48 1.50 10.83
N LYS A 33 50.71 2.57 11.12
CA LYS A 33 49.33 2.49 11.60
C LYS A 33 48.41 3.17 10.64
N TYR A 34 47.19 2.71 10.60
CA TYR A 34 46.16 3.21 9.71
C TYR A 34 45.02 3.83 10.51
N LYS A 35 44.58 4.97 10.06
CA LYS A 35 43.38 5.59 10.57
C LYS A 35 42.19 5.03 9.76
N ARG A 36 41.24 4.52 10.46
CA ARG A 36 39.94 4.24 9.85
C ARG A 36 39.26 5.56 9.48
N SER A 37 38.97 5.77 8.21
CA SER A 37 38.18 6.92 7.81
C SER A 37 36.78 6.77 8.41
N ALA A 38 36.40 7.70 9.26
CA ALA A 38 35.13 7.66 10.00
C ALA A 38 33.89 7.58 9.09
N ASN A 39 34.05 7.85 7.80
CA ASN A 39 32.98 7.86 6.80
C ASN A 39 33.31 7.04 5.55
N SER A 40 34.39 6.23 5.57
CA SER A 40 34.75 5.41 4.41
C SER A 40 34.01 4.08 4.44
N CYS A 41 33.35 3.78 3.35
CA CYS A 41 32.69 2.51 3.10
C CYS A 41 33.63 1.44 2.56
N ASP A 42 34.93 1.73 2.38
CA ASP A 42 35.89 0.81 1.79
C ASP A 42 35.99 -0.50 2.59
N GLY A 43 35.72 -1.62 1.93
CA GLY A 43 35.74 -2.93 2.52
C GLY A 43 34.50 -3.33 3.34
N PHE A 44 33.53 -2.43 3.53
CA PHE A 44 32.26 -2.78 4.16
C PHE A 44 31.23 -3.22 3.11
N LYS A 45 30.38 -4.15 3.52
CA LYS A 45 29.22 -4.55 2.71
C LYS A 45 28.27 -3.37 2.57
N GLU A 46 27.63 -3.28 1.42
CA GLU A 46 26.52 -2.35 1.24
C GLU A 46 25.31 -2.75 2.11
N CYS A 47 24.47 -1.77 2.43
CA CYS A 47 23.20 -2.01 3.13
C CYS A 47 22.35 -3.06 2.42
N THR A 48 22.43 -3.09 1.09
CA THR A 48 21.76 -4.06 0.21
C THR A 48 22.25 -5.50 0.35
N ASP A 49 23.48 -5.71 0.80
CA ASP A 49 24.07 -7.05 0.96
C ASP A 49 23.65 -7.76 2.24
N GLY A 50 22.97 -7.01 3.11
CA GLY A 50 22.49 -7.50 4.39
C GLY A 50 23.61 -7.75 5.42
N GLY A 51 23.22 -7.98 6.66
CA GLY A 51 24.13 -8.24 7.77
C GLY A 51 23.42 -8.52 9.09
N ALA A 52 24.19 -8.82 10.12
CA ALA A 52 23.66 -8.87 11.49
C ALA A 52 23.27 -7.46 11.97
N ALA A 53 22.28 -7.33 12.83
CA ALA A 53 21.75 -6.04 13.28
C ALA A 53 22.79 -5.05 13.84
N GLY A 54 23.86 -5.57 14.46
CA GLY A 54 24.95 -4.73 15.00
C GLY A 54 26.15 -4.55 14.06
N ALA A 55 26.15 -5.17 12.87
CA ALA A 55 27.23 -5.05 11.91
C ALA A 55 27.26 -3.66 11.30
N GLU A 56 28.45 -3.16 11.01
CA GLU A 56 28.63 -1.94 10.23
C GLU A 56 28.54 -2.25 8.73
N VAL A 57 27.79 -1.41 8.02
CA VAL A 57 27.56 -1.49 6.57
C VAL A 57 27.65 -0.12 5.93
N CYS A 58 27.90 -0.09 4.64
CA CYS A 58 27.89 1.14 3.86
C CYS A 58 26.47 1.48 3.41
N TYR A 59 26.09 2.75 3.56
CA TYR A 59 24.89 3.31 2.97
C TYR A 59 25.15 4.71 2.42
N SER A 60 25.01 4.88 1.12
CA SER A 60 25.26 6.16 0.44
C SER A 60 26.60 6.80 0.80
N GLY A 61 27.67 5.99 0.85
CA GLY A 61 29.01 6.43 1.14
C GLY A 61 29.31 6.70 2.62
N SER A 62 28.41 6.37 3.53
CA SER A 62 28.59 6.53 4.98
C SER A 62 28.40 5.20 5.70
N LEU A 63 29.23 4.96 6.74
CA LEU A 63 29.06 3.80 7.60
C LEU A 63 27.87 3.97 8.53
N LYS A 64 27.03 2.93 8.58
CA LYS A 64 25.89 2.82 9.49
C LYS A 64 25.82 1.43 10.05
N LYS A 65 25.14 1.25 11.18
CA LYS A 65 24.81 -0.09 11.64
C LYS A 65 23.73 -0.70 10.74
N PHE A 66 23.81 -2.01 10.50
CA PHE A 66 22.82 -2.68 9.67
C PHE A 66 21.38 -2.49 10.19
N SER A 67 21.19 -2.36 11.50
CA SER A 67 19.90 -2.01 12.10
C SER A 67 19.34 -0.67 11.61
N GLU A 68 20.17 0.26 11.20
CA GLU A 68 19.77 1.58 10.72
C GLU A 68 19.30 1.54 9.26
N CYS A 69 19.67 0.51 8.49
CA CYS A 69 19.18 0.30 7.11
C CYS A 69 17.66 0.18 7.05
N LYS A 70 17.05 -0.35 8.08
CA LYS A 70 15.61 -0.51 8.23
C LYS A 70 14.86 0.82 8.10
N GLU A 71 15.36 1.86 8.73
CA GLU A 71 14.71 3.19 8.72
C GLU A 71 14.85 3.89 7.38
N VAL A 72 15.93 3.57 6.66
CA VAL A 72 16.25 4.18 5.38
C VAL A 72 15.56 3.49 4.22
N CYS A 73 15.43 2.16 4.30
CA CYS A 73 14.87 1.37 3.20
C CYS A 73 13.34 1.40 3.18
N ASP A 74 12.71 1.06 4.27
CA ASP A 74 11.25 1.10 4.46
C ASP A 74 10.95 0.93 5.96
N PRO A 75 10.23 1.86 6.58
CA PRO A 75 9.87 1.76 7.99
C PRO A 75 9.04 0.51 8.33
N LYS A 76 8.48 -0.17 7.33
CA LYS A 76 7.74 -1.43 7.50
C LYS A 76 8.63 -2.66 7.54
N PHE A 77 9.91 -2.57 7.19
CA PHE A 77 10.83 -3.69 7.29
C PHE A 77 11.26 -3.95 8.72
N GLN A 78 11.41 -5.21 9.05
CA GLN A 78 11.88 -5.67 10.35
C GLN A 78 13.01 -6.69 10.18
N TYR A 79 13.96 -6.69 11.13
CA TYR A 79 15.08 -7.64 11.15
C TYR A 79 14.69 -9.03 11.57
N ASP A 80 13.76 -9.10 12.48
CA ASP A 80 13.37 -10.32 13.16
C ASP A 80 11.92 -10.63 12.86
N SER A 81 11.70 -11.66 12.07
CA SER A 81 10.37 -12.14 11.74
C SER A 81 9.61 -12.67 12.96
N SER A 82 10.31 -13.05 14.03
CA SER A 82 9.67 -13.51 15.26
C SER A 82 8.83 -12.43 15.94
N ASN A 83 9.12 -11.15 15.67
CA ASN A 83 8.34 -10.02 16.14
C ASN A 83 7.09 -9.73 15.30
N CYS A 84 6.89 -10.46 14.20
CA CYS A 84 5.75 -10.32 13.31
C CYS A 84 4.55 -11.12 13.80
N THR A 85 4.00 -10.76 14.96
CA THR A 85 2.88 -11.48 15.57
C THR A 85 1.59 -11.24 14.80
N GLY A 86 0.95 -12.32 14.32
CA GLY A 86 -0.32 -12.25 13.57
C GLY A 86 -0.20 -11.62 12.18
N GLY A 87 1.02 -11.47 11.66
CA GLY A 87 1.30 -10.89 10.37
C GLY A 87 1.86 -11.87 9.35
N LYS A 88 1.84 -11.48 8.09
CA LYS A 88 2.54 -12.18 7.01
C LYS A 88 3.94 -11.59 6.85
N VAL A 89 4.95 -12.45 6.88
CA VAL A 89 6.33 -12.07 6.60
C VAL A 89 6.58 -12.17 5.10
N LEU A 90 7.06 -11.10 4.50
CA LEU A 90 7.47 -11.04 3.10
C LEU A 90 8.93 -10.65 3.01
N THR A 91 9.69 -11.32 2.15
CA THR A 91 11.07 -10.93 1.84
C THR A 91 11.04 -9.66 1.01
N GLY A 92 11.64 -8.58 1.51
CA GLY A 92 11.75 -7.33 0.80
C GLY A 92 13.00 -7.26 -0.06
N ASN A 93 12.97 -6.49 -1.12
CA ASN A 93 14.09 -6.30 -2.05
C ASN A 93 14.85 -4.98 -1.82
N SER A 94 14.37 -4.11 -0.95
CA SER A 94 14.88 -2.74 -0.81
C SER A 94 16.27 -2.65 -0.20
N CYS A 95 16.73 -3.68 0.54
CA CYS A 95 18.07 -3.75 1.13
C CYS A 95 18.68 -5.15 0.94
N GLY A 96 18.79 -5.62 -0.29
CA GLY A 96 19.45 -6.88 -0.62
C GLY A 96 18.68 -8.15 -0.24
N GLY A 97 17.37 -8.06 -0.06
CA GLY A 97 16.51 -9.23 0.14
C GLY A 97 16.65 -9.96 1.47
N LYS A 98 17.37 -9.40 2.44
CA LYS A 98 17.57 -10.02 3.77
C LYS A 98 16.70 -9.45 4.86
N TYR A 99 15.84 -8.49 4.53
CA TYR A 99 14.84 -7.97 5.43
C TYR A 99 13.50 -8.61 5.16
N GLU A 100 12.82 -8.96 6.22
CA GLU A 100 11.46 -9.45 6.15
C GLU A 100 10.50 -8.30 6.46
N LYS A 101 9.58 -8.06 5.55
CA LYS A 101 8.52 -7.08 5.74
C LYS A 101 7.38 -7.73 6.52
N CYS A 102 7.11 -7.22 7.72
CA CYS A 102 5.99 -7.67 8.53
C CYS A 102 4.73 -6.90 8.15
N ILE A 103 3.75 -7.62 7.62
CA ILE A 103 2.44 -7.07 7.27
C ILE A 103 1.41 -7.67 8.22
N LEU A 104 0.87 -6.83 9.11
CA LEU A 104 -0.30 -7.21 9.89
C LEU A 104 -1.53 -7.22 8.97
N PRO A 105 -2.25 -8.35 8.86
CA PRO A 105 -3.48 -8.39 8.08
C PRO A 105 -4.48 -7.34 8.55
N ALA A 106 -5.22 -6.76 7.62
CA ALA A 106 -6.38 -5.94 7.94
C ALA A 106 -7.44 -6.77 8.67
N LYS A 107 -8.36 -6.12 9.34
CA LYS A 107 -9.43 -6.85 10.04
C LYS A 107 -10.47 -7.36 9.03
N ILE A 108 -10.89 -8.60 9.18
CA ILE A 108 -12.00 -9.21 8.46
C ILE A 108 -13.29 -8.69 9.08
N LEU A 109 -14.24 -8.28 8.25
CA LEU A 109 -15.57 -7.87 8.65
C LEU A 109 -16.54 -9.04 8.47
N TYR A 110 -17.25 -9.38 9.51
CA TYR A 110 -18.23 -10.47 9.53
C TYR A 110 -19.68 -9.95 9.43
N GLY A 111 -20.59 -10.81 9.00
CA GLY A 111 -21.99 -10.47 8.77
C GLY A 111 -22.76 -10.01 10.02
N ASP A 112 -22.26 -10.30 11.22
CA ASP A 112 -22.81 -9.81 12.48
C ASP A 112 -22.21 -8.45 12.93
N GLY A 113 -21.33 -7.86 12.14
CA GLY A 113 -20.64 -6.61 12.45
C GLY A 113 -19.34 -6.77 13.25
N THR A 114 -18.97 -8.00 13.62
CA THR A 114 -17.68 -8.27 14.26
C THR A 114 -16.54 -8.00 13.30
N ILE A 115 -15.43 -7.45 13.82
CA ILE A 115 -14.15 -7.31 13.09
C ILE A 115 -13.04 -8.03 13.84
N SER A 116 -12.19 -8.77 13.11
CA SER A 116 -11.04 -9.49 13.68
C SER A 116 -9.93 -9.66 12.64
N ARG A 117 -8.66 -9.66 13.08
CA ARG A 117 -7.53 -10.05 12.21
C ARG A 117 -7.41 -11.55 12.01
N GLU A 118 -7.99 -12.31 12.90
CA GLU A 118 -7.99 -13.77 12.85
C GLU A 118 -9.35 -14.29 12.38
N ILE A 119 -9.32 -15.48 11.78
CA ILE A 119 -10.57 -16.15 11.37
C ILE A 119 -11.36 -16.52 12.62
N VAL A 120 -12.61 -16.07 12.67
CA VAL A 120 -13.55 -16.38 13.74
C VAL A 120 -14.44 -17.56 13.31
N ALA A 121 -14.27 -18.70 13.98
CA ALA A 121 -15.04 -19.89 13.68
C ALA A 121 -16.57 -19.64 13.76
N GLY A 122 -17.31 -20.18 12.81
CA GLY A 122 -18.77 -20.04 12.76
C GLY A 122 -19.30 -18.68 12.26
N LYS A 123 -18.42 -17.72 11.93
CA LYS A 123 -18.83 -16.44 11.34
C LYS A 123 -18.53 -16.39 9.85
N THR A 124 -19.42 -15.80 9.10
CA THR A 124 -19.25 -15.59 7.65
C THR A 124 -18.63 -14.22 7.39
N ALA A 125 -17.45 -14.20 6.77
CA ALA A 125 -16.81 -12.96 6.31
C ALA A 125 -17.62 -12.34 5.17
N ILE A 126 -17.79 -11.02 5.20
CA ILE A 126 -18.50 -10.25 4.17
C ILE A 126 -17.64 -9.15 3.53
N GLY A 127 -16.53 -8.79 4.16
CA GLY A 127 -15.60 -7.78 3.67
C GLY A 127 -14.31 -7.75 4.47
N VAL A 128 -13.39 -6.86 4.06
CA VAL A 128 -12.14 -6.60 4.76
C VAL A 128 -12.03 -5.09 5.03
N VAL A 129 -11.79 -4.73 6.28
CA VAL A 129 -11.68 -3.32 6.73
C VAL A 129 -10.39 -2.72 6.20
N PHE A 130 -10.48 -1.57 5.54
CA PHE A 130 -9.32 -0.82 5.06
C PHE A 130 -9.21 0.58 5.68
N ASP A 131 -10.29 1.09 6.27
CA ASP A 131 -10.32 2.36 6.99
C ASP A 131 -11.20 2.21 8.24
N GLU A 132 -10.56 2.00 9.39
CA GLU A 132 -11.26 1.85 10.66
C GLU A 132 -11.88 3.17 11.14
N ASN A 133 -11.23 4.31 10.85
CA ASN A 133 -11.70 5.63 11.30
C ASN A 133 -13.02 6.01 10.64
N ASN A 134 -13.16 5.71 9.36
CA ASN A 134 -14.39 5.98 8.59
C ASN A 134 -15.32 4.76 8.53
N ARG A 135 -14.93 3.64 9.14
CA ARG A 135 -15.66 2.37 9.17
C ARG A 135 -15.95 1.82 7.77
N LEU A 136 -14.92 1.77 6.93
CA LEU A 136 -15.03 1.30 5.56
C LEU A 136 -14.41 -0.09 5.39
N ALA A 137 -15.15 -0.96 4.72
CA ALA A 137 -14.69 -2.28 4.34
C ALA A 137 -14.91 -2.54 2.85
N VAL A 138 -13.95 -3.25 2.23
CA VAL A 138 -13.99 -3.62 0.82
C VAL A 138 -14.63 -4.99 0.64
N ALA A 139 -15.36 -5.19 -0.45
CA ALA A 139 -16.01 -6.43 -0.83
C ALA A 139 -15.00 -7.58 -1.05
N LEU A 140 -15.47 -8.83 -1.00
CA LEU A 140 -14.63 -10.04 -1.15
C LEU A 140 -14.37 -10.43 -2.61
N SER A 141 -15.07 -9.82 -3.56
CA SER A 141 -14.91 -10.03 -5.00
C SER A 141 -14.90 -8.72 -5.77
N GLN A 142 -14.45 -8.78 -7.01
CA GLN A 142 -14.36 -7.66 -7.94
C GLN A 142 -14.72 -8.12 -9.36
N THR A 143 -14.91 -7.17 -10.26
CA THR A 143 -15.13 -7.39 -11.69
C THR A 143 -14.39 -6.33 -12.50
N GLN A 144 -14.39 -6.48 -13.83
CA GLN A 144 -13.92 -5.44 -14.76
C GLN A 144 -15.10 -4.94 -15.58
N LEU A 145 -15.35 -3.64 -15.58
CA LEU A 145 -16.44 -2.97 -16.27
C LEU A 145 -15.99 -1.60 -16.78
N GLY A 146 -16.72 -1.08 -17.78
CA GLY A 146 -16.72 0.36 -18.04
C GLY A 146 -17.36 1.11 -16.86
N TRP A 147 -17.04 2.37 -16.70
CA TRP A 147 -17.75 3.24 -15.76
C TRP A 147 -19.20 3.42 -16.19
N ILE A 148 -19.41 3.49 -17.51
CA ILE A 148 -20.71 3.52 -18.18
C ILE A 148 -20.76 2.49 -19.32
N GLU A 149 -21.91 1.91 -19.56
CA GLU A 149 -22.22 1.13 -20.77
C GLU A 149 -22.92 1.99 -21.79
N GLY A 150 -22.57 1.84 -23.05
CA GLY A 150 -23.27 2.49 -24.16
C GLY A 150 -22.32 3.05 -25.23
N PRO A 151 -22.88 3.64 -26.27
CA PRO A 151 -22.09 4.21 -27.35
C PRO A 151 -21.26 5.39 -26.86
N TYR A 152 -20.05 5.55 -27.38
CA TYR A 152 -19.06 6.60 -27.06
C TYR A 152 -19.61 8.05 -27.17
N SER A 153 -20.77 8.24 -27.74
CA SER A 153 -21.42 9.53 -27.91
C SER A 153 -22.27 9.98 -26.73
N VAL A 154 -22.43 9.13 -25.73
CA VAL A 154 -23.23 9.47 -24.54
C VAL A 154 -22.41 10.34 -23.60
N SER A 155 -22.95 11.50 -23.25
CA SER A 155 -22.35 12.34 -22.21
C SER A 155 -22.38 11.60 -20.87
N THR A 156 -21.21 11.39 -20.30
CA THR A 156 -21.04 10.71 -19.01
C THR A 156 -21.09 11.69 -17.84
N HIS A 157 -21.10 12.98 -18.13
CA HIS A 157 -21.20 14.01 -17.09
C HIS A 157 -22.53 13.87 -16.36
N VAL A 158 -22.45 13.73 -15.05
CA VAL A 158 -23.60 13.69 -14.13
C VAL A 158 -23.71 15.09 -13.48
N PRO A 159 -24.65 15.94 -13.90
CA PRO A 159 -24.67 17.36 -13.52
C PRO A 159 -24.79 17.63 -12.01
N SER A 160 -25.36 16.68 -11.26
CA SER A 160 -25.51 16.77 -9.80
C SER A 160 -24.36 16.15 -9.01
N LEU A 161 -23.37 15.61 -9.70
CA LEU A 161 -22.13 15.12 -9.10
C LEU A 161 -21.13 16.27 -9.00
N GLU A 162 -20.42 16.38 -7.88
CA GLU A 162 -19.34 17.34 -7.76
C GLU A 162 -18.26 17.06 -8.81
N SER A 163 -17.95 18.08 -9.64
CA SER A 163 -16.92 17.97 -10.67
C SER A 163 -15.54 18.21 -10.07
N CYS A 164 -14.65 17.24 -10.22
CA CYS A 164 -13.30 17.24 -9.67
C CYS A 164 -12.30 17.18 -10.82
N ASP A 165 -11.77 18.32 -11.24
CA ASP A 165 -10.97 18.43 -12.47
C ASP A 165 -9.47 18.55 -12.22
N SER A 166 -9.02 18.62 -10.97
CA SER A 166 -7.62 18.82 -10.60
C SER A 166 -7.08 17.70 -9.70
N GLU A 167 -5.94 17.15 -10.06
CA GLU A 167 -5.21 16.20 -9.20
C GLU A 167 -4.81 16.79 -7.85
N ASN A 168 -4.62 18.11 -7.78
CA ASN A 168 -4.18 18.79 -6.56
C ASN A 168 -5.24 18.76 -5.45
N ASN A 169 -6.53 18.69 -5.80
CA ASN A 169 -7.64 18.70 -4.83
C ASN A 169 -8.49 17.42 -4.84
N ILE A 170 -8.13 16.43 -5.66
CA ILE A 170 -8.95 15.22 -5.87
C ILE A 170 -9.20 14.42 -4.58
N LEU A 171 -8.37 14.57 -3.57
CA LEU A 171 -8.57 13.92 -2.26
C LEU A 171 -9.49 14.71 -1.32
N THR A 172 -9.92 15.89 -1.72
CA THR A 172 -10.85 16.75 -0.96
C THR A 172 -12.15 17.04 -1.72
N CYS A 173 -12.18 16.73 -3.02
CA CYS A 173 -13.32 16.92 -3.91
C CYS A 173 -14.04 15.57 -4.12
N GLY A 174 -15.37 15.58 -4.15
CA GLY A 174 -16.18 14.38 -4.44
C GLY A 174 -15.89 13.18 -3.54
N ILE A 175 -15.62 13.43 -2.27
CA ILE A 175 -15.04 12.45 -1.33
C ILE A 175 -16.02 11.43 -0.75
N ASN A 176 -17.31 11.57 -1.02
CA ASN A 176 -18.36 10.69 -0.47
C ASN A 176 -18.82 9.68 -1.52
N GLY A 177 -18.17 8.52 -1.56
CA GLY A 177 -18.46 7.46 -2.53
C GLY A 177 -19.91 6.99 -2.48
N LYS A 178 -20.51 6.87 -1.30
CA LYS A 178 -21.90 6.43 -1.14
C LYS A 178 -22.87 7.43 -1.76
N GLN A 179 -22.69 8.72 -1.50
CA GLN A 179 -23.53 9.78 -2.08
C GLN A 179 -23.33 9.88 -3.59
N ASN A 180 -22.08 9.84 -4.05
CA ASN A 180 -21.75 9.88 -5.47
C ASN A 180 -22.42 8.72 -6.21
N THR A 181 -22.31 7.50 -5.70
CA THR A 181 -22.91 6.31 -6.30
C THR A 181 -24.44 6.46 -6.42
N ALA A 182 -25.11 6.92 -5.35
CA ALA A 182 -26.55 7.16 -5.37
C ALA A 182 -26.95 8.18 -6.45
N THR A 183 -26.19 9.28 -6.55
CA THR A 183 -26.39 10.34 -7.55
C THR A 183 -26.23 9.80 -8.98
N ILE A 184 -25.14 9.06 -9.23
CA ILE A 184 -24.83 8.46 -10.54
C ILE A 184 -25.96 7.51 -10.98
N VAL A 185 -26.37 6.58 -10.11
CA VAL A 185 -27.42 5.59 -10.42
C VAL A 185 -28.78 6.24 -10.63
N SER A 186 -29.12 7.25 -9.81
CA SER A 186 -30.37 8.01 -9.97
C SER A 186 -30.40 8.75 -11.32
N TYR A 187 -29.30 9.39 -11.69
CA TYR A 187 -29.20 10.07 -12.99
C TYR A 187 -29.31 9.08 -14.15
N GLY A 188 -28.60 7.94 -14.07
CA GLY A 188 -28.66 6.87 -15.07
C GLY A 188 -30.09 6.39 -15.32
N LYS A 189 -30.81 6.09 -14.24
CA LYS A 189 -32.24 5.69 -14.33
C LYS A 189 -33.09 6.74 -15.00
N THR A 190 -32.88 8.02 -14.71
CA THR A 190 -33.67 9.13 -15.31
C THR A 190 -33.40 9.29 -16.80
N LYS A 191 -32.15 9.01 -17.23
CA LYS A 191 -31.71 9.16 -18.61
C LYS A 191 -31.74 7.90 -19.45
N GLY A 192 -31.98 6.75 -18.85
CA GLY A 192 -31.88 5.45 -19.50
C GLY A 192 -30.42 5.05 -19.81
N TYR A 193 -29.46 5.50 -18.99
CA TYR A 193 -28.03 5.15 -19.12
C TYR A 193 -27.63 4.11 -18.08
N GLY A 194 -26.84 3.12 -18.48
CA GLY A 194 -26.24 2.13 -17.59
C GLY A 194 -24.90 2.60 -17.04
N TYR A 195 -24.81 3.02 -15.79
CA TYR A 195 -23.55 3.32 -15.11
C TYR A 195 -23.03 2.05 -14.41
N SER A 196 -22.50 1.14 -15.22
CA SER A 196 -22.23 -0.27 -14.83
C SER A 196 -21.35 -0.40 -13.59
N ALA A 197 -20.34 0.44 -13.42
CA ALA A 197 -19.49 0.40 -12.23
C ALA A 197 -20.27 0.71 -10.95
N ALA A 198 -21.08 1.76 -10.96
CA ALA A 198 -21.92 2.16 -9.83
C ALA A 198 -23.06 1.15 -9.57
N GLU A 199 -23.69 0.68 -10.63
CA GLU A 199 -24.80 -0.31 -10.57
C GLU A 199 -24.31 -1.68 -10.04
N TYR A 200 -23.12 -2.14 -10.48
CA TYR A 200 -22.50 -3.33 -9.91
C TYR A 200 -22.32 -3.18 -8.39
N CYS A 201 -21.81 -2.04 -7.93
CA CYS A 201 -21.57 -1.85 -6.51
C CYS A 201 -22.85 -1.82 -5.69
N ILE A 202 -23.91 -1.12 -6.12
CA ILE A 202 -25.17 -1.08 -5.35
C ILE A 202 -25.92 -2.41 -5.35
N THR A 203 -25.70 -3.25 -6.36
CA THR A 203 -26.31 -4.59 -6.46
C THR A 203 -25.45 -5.67 -5.84
N TYR A 204 -24.24 -5.35 -5.41
CA TYR A 204 -23.35 -6.31 -4.77
C TYR A 204 -24.00 -6.94 -3.54
N LYS A 205 -23.84 -8.25 -3.44
CA LYS A 205 -24.34 -9.05 -2.32
C LYS A 205 -23.25 -10.03 -1.88
N PRO A 206 -22.76 -9.94 -0.65
CA PRO A 206 -21.83 -10.93 -0.13
C PRO A 206 -22.52 -12.31 -0.05
N SER A 207 -21.75 -13.39 -0.24
CA SER A 207 -22.24 -14.75 -0.10
C SER A 207 -22.41 -15.08 1.39
N THR A 208 -23.60 -14.88 1.90
CA THR A 208 -23.97 -15.16 3.29
C THR A 208 -25.39 -15.69 3.37
N THR A 209 -25.64 -16.53 4.35
CA THR A 209 -26.98 -17.09 4.62
C THR A 209 -27.91 -16.09 5.33
N GLN A 210 -27.34 -15.09 5.98
CA GLN A 210 -28.09 -14.05 6.69
C GLN A 210 -27.64 -12.67 6.21
N THR A 211 -28.58 -11.84 5.80
CA THR A 211 -28.32 -10.47 5.37
C THR A 211 -28.89 -9.51 6.40
N GLN A 212 -28.03 -8.60 6.89
CA GLN A 212 -28.48 -7.51 7.76
C GLN A 212 -28.67 -6.23 6.95
N ALA A 213 -29.50 -5.32 7.45
CA ALA A 213 -29.89 -4.09 6.75
C ALA A 213 -28.69 -3.22 6.33
N TRP A 214 -27.64 -3.16 7.15
CA TRP A 214 -26.49 -2.27 6.91
C TRP A 214 -25.55 -2.72 5.77
N TYR A 215 -25.63 -3.99 5.31
CA TYR A 215 -24.89 -4.48 4.14
C TYR A 215 -25.80 -5.16 3.08
N ALA A 216 -27.10 -4.95 3.18
CA ALA A 216 -28.04 -5.40 2.17
C ALA A 216 -27.73 -4.76 0.80
N VAL A 217 -28.34 -5.29 -0.25
CA VAL A 217 -28.33 -4.65 -1.58
C VAL A 217 -28.76 -3.19 -1.45
N GLY A 218 -28.00 -2.28 -2.09
CA GLY A 218 -28.17 -0.85 -1.98
C GLY A 218 -27.31 -0.17 -0.90
N GLN A 219 -26.64 -0.92 -0.04
CA GLN A 219 -25.72 -0.36 0.97
C GLN A 219 -24.28 -0.30 0.52
N TRP A 220 -23.90 -1.16 -0.41
CA TRP A 220 -22.61 -1.16 -1.07
C TRP A 220 -22.54 -0.05 -2.12
N PHE A 221 -21.37 0.51 -2.32
CA PHE A 221 -21.19 1.66 -3.21
C PHE A 221 -19.83 1.63 -3.91
N LEU A 222 -19.74 2.33 -5.03
CA LEU A 222 -18.50 2.60 -5.74
C LEU A 222 -17.69 3.64 -4.93
N PRO A 223 -16.49 3.32 -4.47
CA PRO A 223 -15.71 4.24 -3.63
C PRO A 223 -15.31 5.51 -4.40
N SER A 224 -15.16 6.62 -3.70
CA SER A 224 -14.53 7.83 -4.21
C SER A 224 -13.03 7.65 -4.42
N VAL A 225 -12.39 8.59 -5.13
CA VAL A 225 -10.90 8.58 -5.28
C VAL A 225 -10.22 8.60 -3.92
N LYS A 226 -10.72 9.39 -2.96
CA LYS A 226 -10.17 9.45 -1.61
C LYS A 226 -10.21 8.09 -0.91
N GLU A 227 -11.35 7.42 -0.97
CA GLU A 227 -11.54 6.10 -0.36
C GLU A 227 -10.67 5.03 -1.03
N LEU A 228 -10.56 5.05 -2.38
CA LEU A 228 -9.64 4.17 -3.12
C LEU A 228 -8.18 4.45 -2.81
N ASN A 229 -7.80 5.71 -2.62
CA ASN A 229 -6.43 6.06 -2.24
C ASN A 229 -6.06 5.50 -0.86
N ILE A 230 -6.98 5.53 0.10
CA ILE A 230 -6.80 4.87 1.40
C ILE A 230 -6.71 3.35 1.24
N LEU A 231 -7.54 2.76 0.38
CA LEU A 231 -7.49 1.34 0.07
C LEU A 231 -6.14 0.93 -0.55
N ALA A 232 -5.62 1.71 -1.50
CA ALA A 232 -4.32 1.47 -2.13
C ALA A 232 -3.17 1.51 -1.11
N GLN A 233 -3.18 2.48 -0.19
CA GLN A 233 -2.20 2.58 0.89
C GLN A 233 -2.23 1.37 1.84
N ASN A 234 -3.37 0.72 1.99
CA ASN A 234 -3.58 -0.44 2.86
C ASN A 234 -3.65 -1.77 2.09
N LYS A 235 -3.38 -1.77 0.78
CA LYS A 235 -3.54 -2.92 -0.12
C LYS A 235 -2.89 -4.20 0.39
N GLU A 236 -1.66 -4.11 0.89
CA GLU A 236 -0.93 -5.29 1.36
C GLU A 236 -1.60 -5.92 2.57
N ALA A 237 -2.01 -5.11 3.55
CA ALA A 237 -2.72 -5.59 4.74
C ALA A 237 -4.10 -6.16 4.37
N VAL A 238 -4.81 -5.51 3.45
CA VAL A 238 -6.09 -5.98 2.91
C VAL A 238 -5.91 -7.30 2.17
N ASN A 239 -4.91 -7.42 1.30
CA ASN A 239 -4.62 -8.65 0.56
C ASN A 239 -4.19 -9.80 1.47
N ALA A 240 -3.47 -9.52 2.56
CA ALA A 240 -3.14 -10.52 3.57
C ALA A 240 -4.42 -11.08 4.23
N ALA A 241 -5.37 -10.22 4.58
CA ALA A 241 -6.65 -10.65 5.15
C ALA A 241 -7.53 -11.40 4.13
N LEU A 242 -7.62 -10.89 2.89
CA LEU A 242 -8.36 -11.57 1.80
C LEU A 242 -7.80 -12.99 1.54
N GLN A 243 -6.47 -13.14 1.60
CA GLN A 243 -5.82 -14.43 1.45
C GLN A 243 -6.18 -15.41 2.57
N GLN A 244 -6.27 -14.93 3.83
CA GLN A 244 -6.64 -15.78 4.97
C GLN A 244 -8.03 -16.43 4.79
N ILE A 245 -8.95 -15.70 4.15
CA ILE A 245 -10.35 -16.17 3.93
C ILE A 245 -10.59 -16.69 2.51
N ASN A 246 -9.53 -16.95 1.75
CA ASN A 246 -9.58 -17.41 0.35
C ASN A 246 -10.46 -16.53 -0.57
N ALA A 247 -10.49 -15.22 -0.31
CA ALA A 247 -11.20 -14.24 -1.14
C ALA A 247 -10.30 -13.68 -2.26
N VAL A 248 -10.92 -13.02 -3.24
CA VAL A 248 -10.20 -12.41 -4.36
C VAL A 248 -9.36 -11.24 -3.87
N LYS A 249 -8.04 -11.28 -4.11
CA LYS A 249 -7.13 -10.18 -3.78
C LYS A 249 -7.37 -8.96 -4.67
N LEU A 250 -6.98 -7.79 -4.17
CA LEU A 250 -6.76 -6.62 -5.01
C LEU A 250 -5.53 -6.87 -5.89
N ASN A 251 -5.69 -6.69 -7.19
CA ASN A 251 -4.59 -6.73 -8.15
C ASN A 251 -3.89 -5.36 -8.26
N ASP A 252 -2.87 -5.26 -9.12
CA ASP A 252 -2.12 -4.02 -9.36
C ASP A 252 -2.79 -3.11 -10.39
N ASP A 253 -3.97 -3.48 -10.88
CA ASP A 253 -4.73 -2.72 -11.86
C ASP A 253 -5.27 -1.39 -11.31
N SER A 254 -5.80 -0.61 -12.23
CA SER A 254 -6.56 0.58 -11.92
C SER A 254 -8.01 0.26 -11.58
N TYR A 255 -8.56 0.95 -10.60
CA TYR A 255 -9.94 0.79 -10.13
C TYR A 255 -10.75 2.05 -10.36
N TRP A 256 -11.93 1.89 -10.95
CA TRP A 256 -12.89 2.98 -11.09
C TRP A 256 -13.34 3.54 -9.75
N SER A 257 -13.43 4.87 -9.70
CA SER A 257 -14.05 5.57 -8.58
C SER A 257 -15.43 6.15 -8.95
N SER A 258 -16.15 6.58 -7.94
CA SER A 258 -17.40 7.34 -8.12
C SER A 258 -17.18 8.84 -8.33
N THR A 259 -15.93 9.32 -8.37
CA THR A 259 -15.58 10.72 -8.56
C THR A 259 -15.54 11.05 -10.05
N GLY A 260 -16.34 12.01 -10.47
CA GLY A 260 -16.44 12.46 -11.87
C GLY A 260 -15.64 13.73 -12.13
N THR A 261 -15.56 14.09 -13.41
CA THR A 261 -15.00 15.37 -13.89
C THR A 261 -16.10 16.23 -14.53
N SER A 262 -15.82 17.50 -14.80
CA SER A 262 -16.72 18.38 -15.57
C SER A 262 -16.81 18.00 -17.05
N VAL A 263 -15.84 17.21 -17.53
CA VAL A 263 -15.83 16.61 -18.86
C VAL A 263 -16.27 15.14 -18.80
N ASN A 264 -16.34 14.49 -19.94
CA ASN A 264 -16.82 13.11 -20.03
C ASN A 264 -15.79 12.06 -19.58
N ASN A 265 -15.14 12.26 -18.43
CA ASN A 265 -14.18 11.34 -17.83
C ASN A 265 -14.59 10.98 -16.39
N ALA A 266 -14.06 9.87 -15.91
CA ALA A 266 -14.16 9.48 -14.52
C ALA A 266 -12.77 9.21 -13.96
N TRP A 267 -12.61 9.39 -12.66
CA TRP A 267 -11.36 9.15 -11.97
C TRP A 267 -11.20 7.67 -11.59
N LEU A 268 -9.95 7.21 -11.65
CA LEU A 268 -9.52 5.90 -11.19
C LEU A 268 -8.26 6.03 -10.32
N VAL A 269 -7.97 4.98 -9.57
CA VAL A 269 -6.76 4.85 -8.76
C VAL A 269 -6.06 3.54 -9.13
N ALA A 270 -4.78 3.61 -9.49
CA ALA A 270 -3.93 2.45 -9.68
C ALA A 270 -3.49 1.89 -8.32
N MET A 271 -3.70 0.60 -8.11
CA MET A 271 -3.45 -0.03 -6.81
C MET A 271 -1.98 -0.38 -6.55
N ASP A 272 -1.11 -0.26 -7.53
CA ASP A 272 0.34 -0.46 -7.37
C ASP A 272 1.02 0.69 -6.63
N TYR A 273 0.79 1.93 -7.06
CA TYR A 273 1.42 3.14 -6.52
C TYR A 273 0.44 4.16 -5.93
N GLY A 274 -0.86 3.92 -6.01
CA GLY A 274 -1.89 4.90 -5.61
C GLY A 274 -1.96 6.11 -6.53
N THR A 275 -1.42 6.00 -7.77
CA THR A 275 -1.53 7.07 -8.77
C THR A 275 -2.97 7.22 -9.25
N ARG A 276 -3.34 8.44 -9.59
CA ARG A 276 -4.70 8.82 -9.93
C ARG A 276 -4.73 9.33 -11.35
N HIS A 277 -5.69 8.85 -12.13
CA HIS A 277 -5.86 9.26 -13.51
C HIS A 277 -7.34 9.50 -13.81
N ASN A 278 -7.66 10.45 -14.67
CA ASN A 278 -8.98 10.54 -15.24
C ASN A 278 -8.97 9.96 -16.65
N MET A 279 -9.91 9.06 -16.91
CA MET A 279 -9.93 8.27 -18.14
C MET A 279 -11.32 8.27 -18.77
N PRO A 280 -11.39 8.03 -20.09
CA PRO A 280 -12.65 7.81 -20.79
C PRO A 280 -13.45 6.68 -20.12
N PRO A 281 -14.73 6.89 -19.82
CA PRO A 281 -15.50 6.04 -18.92
C PRO A 281 -15.97 4.72 -19.53
N TYR A 282 -15.78 4.51 -20.81
CA TYR A 282 -16.09 3.25 -21.51
C TYR A 282 -14.96 2.23 -21.44
N LEU A 283 -13.79 2.59 -20.93
CA LEU A 283 -12.68 1.66 -20.76
C LEU A 283 -12.98 0.70 -19.60
N GLY A 284 -12.58 -0.57 -19.80
CA GLY A 284 -12.76 -1.60 -18.77
C GLY A 284 -11.64 -1.55 -17.74
N TYR A 285 -11.99 -1.17 -16.50
CA TYR A 285 -11.10 -1.23 -15.35
C TYR A 285 -11.75 -1.99 -14.20
N SER A 286 -10.96 -2.31 -13.17
CA SER A 286 -11.45 -3.03 -12.01
C SER A 286 -12.49 -2.21 -11.23
N VAL A 287 -13.53 -2.90 -10.76
CA VAL A 287 -14.59 -2.34 -9.92
C VAL A 287 -14.70 -3.20 -8.67
N ARG A 288 -14.64 -2.57 -7.51
CA ARG A 288 -14.79 -3.23 -6.22
C ARG A 288 -15.65 -2.42 -5.29
N ALA A 289 -16.71 -3.05 -4.81
CA ALA A 289 -17.66 -2.38 -3.92
C ALA A 289 -17.08 -2.15 -2.52
N VAL A 290 -17.54 -1.09 -1.88
CA VAL A 290 -17.22 -0.72 -0.50
C VAL A 290 -18.50 -0.60 0.30
N VAL A 291 -18.44 -0.91 1.59
CA VAL A 291 -19.56 -0.73 2.54
C VAL A 291 -19.09 0.05 3.76
N LYS A 292 -20.00 0.84 4.32
CA LYS A 292 -19.82 1.46 5.64
C LYS A 292 -20.51 0.58 6.69
N TYR A 293 -19.74 0.08 7.68
CA TYR A 293 -20.19 -0.85 8.72
C TYR A 293 -20.37 -0.19 10.08
#